data_3409beb213f31d0338bd60c11f9258ec
#
_entry.id   3409beb213f31d0338bd60c11f9258ec
#
_cell.length_a   1.000
_cell.length_b   1.000
_cell.length_c   1.000
_cell.angle_alpha   90.00
_cell.angle_beta   90.00
_cell.angle_gamma   90.00
#
_symmetry.space_group_name_H-M   'P 1'
#
loop_
_entity.id
_entity.type
_entity.pdbx_description
1 polymer ?
#
loop_
_entity_poly.entity_id
_entity_poly.type
_entity_poly.pdbx_seq_one_letter_code
_entity_poly.pdbx_strand_id
1 'polypeptide(L)'
;MAGAGLAALLLAGCAAEAPKSSDIVFVSNEGSNQVELFDGATGKLEAPLGTGQRPRGMALSPDGRTLYVAASNANRVEAWDVAARRHLRDYDSGTDPERFAVSPDGKRLYVANEDHSAISFLDLASGAIVREVKVGPEPEGMGVSPDGRLVVATSEAASTAHFIDAASGRLLDSVPVGNRPRFVLFLDGGRTIWVSSEQRGTISVFDAASRQIVRTIDLVPEFPGPEPVQAVEMRATRDEKRVFVAMGRGNRVAELDPASGKVVRSFPTGERSWGIALSPDETRLYAASGLSGTVTVVDLVANRVIRTVHLGGKPWGVIAARR
;
A
#
# COMPACT_ATOMS: atom_id res chain seq x y z
N MET A 1 6.77 7.76 76.23
CA MET A 1 5.88 8.08 75.15
C MET A 1 6.76 8.24 73.86
N ALA A 2 6.83 7.25 73.05
CA ALA A 2 7.65 7.28 71.84
C ALA A 2 6.69 7.37 70.65
N GLY A 3 6.77 8.49 69.92
CA GLY A 3 6.01 8.70 68.68
C GLY A 3 6.77 8.14 67.47
N ALA A 4 6.18 7.16 66.79
CA ALA A 4 6.70 6.65 65.56
C ALA A 4 6.14 7.46 64.37
N GLY A 5 7.01 8.21 63.70
CA GLY A 5 6.69 8.88 62.44
C GLY A 5 6.72 7.91 61.25
N LEU A 6 5.60 7.77 60.57
CA LEU A 6 5.46 7.01 59.36
C LEU A 6 5.88 7.89 58.14
N ALA A 7 7.02 7.60 57.52
CA ALA A 7 7.43 8.26 56.29
C ALA A 7 6.77 7.54 55.10
N ALA A 8 5.86 8.23 54.40
CA ALA A 8 5.28 7.77 53.14
C ALA A 8 6.26 8.03 51.99
N LEU A 9 6.84 7.00 51.43
CA LEU A 9 7.57 7.10 50.17
C LEU A 9 6.57 7.24 49.01
N LEU A 10 6.52 8.41 48.41
CA LEU A 10 5.89 8.66 47.10
C LEU A 10 6.80 8.11 46.01
N LEU A 11 6.45 6.96 45.50
CA LEU A 11 7.01 6.43 44.24
C LEU A 11 6.44 7.26 43.08
N ALA A 12 7.18 8.25 42.61
CA ALA A 12 6.92 8.89 41.34
C ALA A 12 7.24 7.90 40.21
N GLY A 13 6.21 7.27 39.72
CA GLY A 13 6.32 6.45 38.49
C GLY A 13 6.67 7.36 37.33
N CYS A 14 7.91 7.34 36.85
CA CYS A 14 8.28 7.82 35.53
C CYS A 14 7.52 6.97 34.50
N ALA A 15 6.41 7.49 33.99
CA ALA A 15 5.84 6.99 32.76
C ALA A 15 6.90 7.22 31.66
N ALA A 16 7.55 6.16 31.21
CA ALA A 16 8.44 6.24 30.07
C ALA A 16 7.61 6.75 28.88
N GLU A 17 7.90 7.97 28.41
CA GLU A 17 7.35 8.49 27.17
C GLU A 17 7.66 7.45 26.09
N ALA A 18 6.62 6.91 25.44
CA ALA A 18 6.79 6.05 24.30
C ALA A 18 7.66 6.77 23.26
N PRO A 19 8.66 6.13 22.66
CA PRO A 19 9.54 6.78 21.73
C PRO A 19 8.70 7.46 20.65
N LYS A 20 8.90 8.77 20.48
CA LYS A 20 8.22 9.54 19.44
C LYS A 20 8.58 8.90 18.11
N SER A 21 7.62 8.22 17.47
CA SER A 21 7.77 7.78 16.10
C SER A 21 8.14 9.01 15.26
N SER A 22 9.24 8.90 14.52
CA SER A 22 9.74 9.97 13.66
C SER A 22 9.21 9.83 12.24
N ASP A 23 8.06 9.20 12.07
CA ASP A 23 7.45 8.96 10.77
C ASP A 23 6.55 10.11 10.33
N ILE A 24 6.58 10.36 9.04
CA ILE A 24 5.61 11.19 8.32
C ILE A 24 4.75 10.30 7.45
N VAL A 25 3.45 10.56 7.44
CA VAL A 25 2.48 9.80 6.65
C VAL A 25 1.99 10.66 5.51
N PHE A 26 2.11 10.13 4.29
CA PHE A 26 1.64 10.71 3.03
C PHE A 26 0.38 9.97 2.61
N VAL A 27 -0.66 10.70 2.22
CA VAL A 27 -1.95 10.14 1.82
C VAL A 27 -2.40 10.79 0.52
N SER A 28 -2.45 10.04 -0.57
CA SER A 28 -3.05 10.56 -1.80
C SER A 28 -4.55 10.74 -1.63
N ASN A 29 -5.05 11.91 -2.02
CA ASN A 29 -6.44 12.29 -1.82
C ASN A 29 -7.05 12.75 -3.15
N GLU A 30 -7.82 11.87 -3.78
CA GLU A 30 -8.48 12.14 -5.06
C GLU A 30 -9.44 13.33 -4.99
N GLY A 31 -10.08 13.52 -3.84
CA GLY A 31 -11.08 14.57 -3.66
C GLY A 31 -10.51 15.97 -3.53
N SER A 32 -9.26 16.10 -3.06
CA SER A 32 -8.58 17.39 -2.91
C SER A 32 -7.53 17.66 -3.99
N ASN A 33 -7.16 16.65 -4.79
CA ASN A 33 -6.03 16.71 -5.74
C ASN A 33 -4.69 17.04 -5.03
N GLN A 34 -4.49 16.45 -3.85
CA GLN A 34 -3.32 16.68 -3.02
C GLN A 34 -2.81 15.37 -2.44
N VAL A 35 -1.56 15.37 -2.01
CA VAL A 35 -1.07 14.42 -1.04
C VAL A 35 -1.11 15.10 0.32
N GLU A 36 -2.00 14.62 1.18
CA GLU A 36 -2.13 15.09 2.56
C GLU A 36 -1.02 14.51 3.42
N LEU A 37 -0.56 15.29 4.39
CA LEU A 37 0.52 14.87 5.28
C LEU A 37 0.10 14.99 6.75
N PHE A 38 0.55 14.04 7.55
CA PHE A 38 0.43 14.15 9.01
C PHE A 38 1.57 13.46 9.74
N ASP A 39 1.82 13.91 10.96
CA ASP A 39 2.77 13.29 11.88
C ASP A 39 2.21 11.95 12.38
N GLY A 40 2.91 10.86 12.14
CA GLY A 40 2.43 9.51 12.47
C GLY A 40 2.25 9.26 13.97
N ALA A 41 3.01 9.96 14.82
CA ALA A 41 2.90 9.82 16.29
C ALA A 41 1.70 10.58 16.84
N THR A 42 1.49 11.82 16.38
CA THR A 42 0.50 12.73 16.93
C THR A 42 -0.78 12.82 16.13
N GLY A 43 -0.75 12.47 14.85
CA GLY A 43 -1.85 12.67 13.89
C GLY A 43 -2.05 14.13 13.47
N LYS A 44 -1.11 15.01 13.84
CA LYS A 44 -1.19 16.44 13.49
C LYS A 44 -0.98 16.61 12.00
N LEU A 45 -1.92 17.29 11.34
CA LEU A 45 -1.83 17.61 9.91
C LEU A 45 -0.69 18.60 9.66
N GLU A 46 -0.07 18.45 8.50
CA GLU A 46 0.98 19.30 7.99
C GLU A 46 0.58 19.86 6.62
N ALA A 47 1.39 20.78 6.06
CA ALA A 47 1.10 21.35 4.76
C ALA A 47 1.09 20.26 3.68
N PRO A 48 0.04 20.15 2.85
CA PRO A 48 -0.07 19.14 1.81
C PRO A 48 0.85 19.42 0.64
N LEU A 49 1.12 18.41 -0.20
CA LEU A 49 1.75 18.58 -1.51
C LEU A 49 0.65 18.81 -2.54
N GLY A 50 0.76 19.91 -3.29
CA GLY A 50 -0.15 20.20 -4.41
C GLY A 50 0.25 19.36 -5.62
N THR A 51 -0.46 18.28 -5.90
CA THR A 51 -0.20 17.36 -7.00
C THR A 51 -1.09 17.67 -8.22
N GLY A 52 -0.85 16.97 -9.33
CA GLY A 52 -1.79 16.88 -10.43
C GLY A 52 -3.12 16.25 -10.01
N GLN A 53 -4.07 16.29 -10.93
CA GLN A 53 -5.43 15.80 -10.65
C GLN A 53 -5.47 14.28 -10.40
N ARG A 54 -6.30 13.86 -9.45
CA ARG A 54 -6.58 12.47 -9.07
C ARG A 54 -5.30 11.72 -8.66
N PRO A 55 -4.60 12.15 -7.58
CA PRO A 55 -3.45 11.41 -7.09
C PRO A 55 -3.90 10.05 -6.52
N ARG A 56 -3.21 8.99 -6.96
CA ARG A 56 -3.55 7.60 -6.67
C ARG A 56 -2.38 6.83 -6.07
N GLY A 57 -1.78 5.94 -6.85
CA GLY A 57 -0.66 5.12 -6.43
C GLY A 57 0.52 5.96 -5.97
N MET A 58 1.15 5.55 -4.89
CA MET A 58 2.37 6.15 -4.36
C MET A 58 3.39 5.08 -4.03
N ALA A 59 4.67 5.41 -4.18
CA ALA A 59 5.78 4.58 -3.72
C ALA A 59 6.99 5.43 -3.38
N LEU A 60 7.83 4.96 -2.46
CA LEU A 60 9.13 5.55 -2.19
C LEU A 60 10.20 4.95 -3.11
N SER A 61 11.22 5.75 -3.43
CA SER A 61 12.47 5.24 -3.94
C SER A 61 13.10 4.26 -2.93
N PRO A 62 13.96 3.33 -3.35
CA PRO A 62 14.59 2.36 -2.44
C PRO A 62 15.39 2.99 -1.30
N ASP A 63 15.93 4.19 -1.51
CA ASP A 63 16.64 4.97 -0.48
C ASP A 63 15.71 5.81 0.43
N GLY A 64 14.39 5.81 0.14
CA GLY A 64 13.37 6.54 0.89
C GLY A 64 13.37 8.06 0.70
N ARG A 65 14.18 8.61 -0.21
CA ARG A 65 14.32 10.06 -0.38
C ARG A 65 13.34 10.69 -1.34
N THR A 66 12.83 9.91 -2.29
CA THR A 66 11.88 10.37 -3.30
C THR A 66 10.54 9.67 -3.10
N LEU A 67 9.48 10.44 -3.04
CA LEU A 67 8.11 9.96 -3.14
C LEU A 67 7.65 10.13 -4.58
N TYR A 68 7.24 9.03 -5.20
CA TYR A 68 6.55 9.04 -6.49
C TYR A 68 5.04 9.01 -6.28
N VAL A 69 4.31 9.78 -7.08
CA VAL A 69 2.84 9.91 -7.01
C VAL A 69 2.26 9.81 -8.41
N ALA A 70 1.38 8.86 -8.65
CA ALA A 70 0.60 8.80 -9.89
C ALA A 70 -0.49 9.87 -9.85
N ALA A 71 -0.40 10.87 -10.72
CA ALA A 71 -1.43 11.88 -10.95
C ALA A 71 -2.25 11.44 -12.17
N SER A 72 -3.26 10.64 -11.91
CA SER A 72 -3.97 9.80 -12.87
C SER A 72 -4.61 10.62 -14.00
N ASN A 73 -5.46 11.61 -13.68
CA ASN A 73 -6.06 12.48 -14.67
C ASN A 73 -5.07 13.49 -15.30
N ALA A 74 -3.86 13.59 -14.75
CA ALA A 74 -2.79 14.42 -15.32
C ALA A 74 -1.83 13.61 -16.21
N ASN A 75 -2.06 12.30 -16.36
CA ASN A 75 -1.30 11.39 -17.22
C ASN A 75 0.20 11.35 -16.92
N ARG A 76 0.58 11.44 -15.63
CA ARG A 76 1.99 11.47 -15.24
C ARG A 76 2.23 10.87 -13.86
N VAL A 77 3.49 10.53 -13.62
CA VAL A 77 4.00 10.25 -12.27
C VAL A 77 4.87 11.43 -11.83
N GLU A 78 4.59 11.99 -10.68
CA GLU A 78 5.34 13.09 -10.08
C GLU A 78 6.35 12.57 -9.08
N ALA A 79 7.54 13.16 -9.05
CA ALA A 79 8.57 12.89 -8.06
C ALA A 79 8.69 14.06 -7.08
N TRP A 80 8.73 13.74 -5.79
CA TRP A 80 8.80 14.71 -4.69
C TRP A 80 9.92 14.36 -3.73
N ASP A 81 10.68 15.34 -3.27
CA ASP A 81 11.64 15.18 -2.19
C ASP A 81 10.88 14.97 -0.87
N VAL A 82 11.16 13.85 -0.20
CA VAL A 82 10.46 13.47 1.04
C VAL A 82 10.78 14.45 2.19
N ALA A 83 12.03 14.83 2.34
CA ALA A 83 12.49 15.69 3.44
C ALA A 83 12.15 17.18 3.19
N ALA A 84 12.45 17.67 2.00
CA ALA A 84 12.21 19.07 1.62
C ALA A 84 10.76 19.33 1.20
N ARG A 85 9.96 18.28 0.94
CA ARG A 85 8.55 18.39 0.48
C ARG A 85 8.43 19.23 -0.78
N ARG A 86 9.41 19.11 -1.65
CA ARG A 86 9.54 19.90 -2.87
C ARG A 86 9.35 19.02 -4.08
N HIS A 87 8.54 19.49 -5.03
CA HIS A 87 8.44 18.87 -6.35
C HIS A 87 9.81 18.83 -7.03
N LEU A 88 10.17 17.69 -7.57
CA LEU A 88 11.45 17.47 -8.25
C LEU A 88 11.26 17.43 -9.77
N ARG A 89 10.31 16.60 -10.23
CA ARG A 89 10.16 16.30 -11.65
C ARG A 89 8.83 15.62 -11.94
N ASP A 90 8.30 15.82 -13.16
CA ASP A 90 7.24 15.04 -13.76
C ASP A 90 7.81 14.02 -14.74
N TYR A 91 7.16 12.85 -14.81
CA TYR A 91 7.41 11.82 -15.77
C TYR A 91 6.14 11.56 -16.56
N ASP A 92 6.20 11.71 -17.88
CA ASP A 92 5.14 11.21 -18.77
C ASP A 92 5.12 9.68 -18.67
N SER A 93 4.05 9.13 -18.17
CA SER A 93 3.95 7.70 -17.84
C SER A 93 2.95 6.93 -18.72
N GLY A 94 2.22 7.64 -19.56
CA GLY A 94 1.08 7.13 -20.31
C GLY A 94 -0.25 7.58 -19.74
N THR A 95 -1.36 7.11 -20.31
CA THR A 95 -2.71 7.59 -20.01
C THR A 95 -3.31 6.89 -18.80
N ASP A 96 -3.81 7.66 -17.86
CA ASP A 96 -4.45 7.24 -16.61
C ASP A 96 -3.58 6.27 -15.78
N PRO A 97 -2.41 6.72 -15.27
CA PRO A 97 -1.58 5.90 -14.40
C PRO A 97 -2.27 5.67 -13.05
N GLU A 98 -2.52 4.40 -12.73
CA GLU A 98 -3.20 4.03 -11.48
C GLU A 98 -2.21 3.66 -10.38
N ARG A 99 -1.47 2.58 -10.59
CA ARG A 99 -0.40 2.11 -9.71
C ARG A 99 0.88 1.89 -10.48
N PHE A 100 1.96 1.84 -9.75
CA PHE A 100 3.26 1.51 -10.30
C PHE A 100 4.12 0.78 -9.28
N ALA A 101 5.17 0.12 -9.75
CA ALA A 101 6.21 -0.47 -8.93
C ALA A 101 7.55 0.19 -9.26
N VAL A 102 8.35 0.46 -8.22
CA VAL A 102 9.73 0.95 -8.36
C VAL A 102 10.66 -0.26 -8.45
N SER A 103 11.56 -0.30 -9.43
CA SER A 103 12.56 -1.37 -9.49
C SER A 103 13.46 -1.35 -8.25
N PRO A 104 13.93 -2.51 -7.75
CA PRO A 104 14.77 -2.57 -6.54
C PRO A 104 16.07 -1.78 -6.64
N ASP A 105 16.60 -1.57 -7.85
CA ASP A 105 17.79 -0.73 -8.11
C ASP A 105 17.46 0.76 -8.23
N GLY A 106 16.19 1.15 -8.11
CA GLY A 106 15.72 2.53 -8.18
C GLY A 106 15.85 3.21 -9.55
N LYS A 107 16.01 2.43 -10.63
CA LYS A 107 16.24 3.00 -11.97
C LYS A 107 15.00 3.07 -12.85
N ARG A 108 13.95 2.31 -12.52
CA ARG A 108 12.74 2.20 -13.35
C ARG A 108 11.47 2.29 -12.52
N LEU A 109 10.42 2.79 -13.18
CA LEU A 109 9.05 2.57 -12.77
C LEU A 109 8.36 1.66 -13.79
N TYR A 110 7.54 0.76 -13.28
CA TYR A 110 6.61 -0.07 -14.05
C TYR A 110 5.21 0.45 -13.78
N VAL A 111 4.59 1.12 -14.74
CA VAL A 111 3.36 1.90 -14.51
C VAL A 111 2.19 1.24 -15.20
N ALA A 112 1.13 0.95 -14.47
CA ALA A 112 -0.14 0.48 -14.99
C ALA A 112 -0.94 1.68 -15.50
N ASN A 113 -1.21 1.71 -16.82
CA ASN A 113 -1.98 2.75 -17.48
C ASN A 113 -3.36 2.20 -17.85
N GLU A 114 -4.38 2.58 -17.09
CA GLU A 114 -5.72 1.99 -17.15
C GLU A 114 -6.34 2.13 -18.52
N ASP A 115 -6.42 3.34 -19.05
CA ASP A 115 -7.04 3.66 -20.34
C ASP A 115 -6.28 3.13 -21.56
N HIS A 116 -4.99 2.76 -21.39
CA HIS A 116 -4.15 2.31 -22.48
C HIS A 116 -3.98 0.78 -22.54
N SER A 117 -4.50 0.05 -21.55
CA SER A 117 -4.34 -1.40 -21.40
C SER A 117 -2.88 -1.84 -21.55
N ALA A 118 -1.96 -1.10 -20.94
CA ALA A 118 -0.52 -1.32 -21.08
C ALA A 118 0.24 -1.01 -19.78
N ILE A 119 1.39 -1.66 -19.64
CA ILE A 119 2.38 -1.36 -18.62
C ILE A 119 3.53 -0.60 -19.27
N SER A 120 3.77 0.63 -18.85
CA SER A 120 4.92 1.43 -19.28
C SER A 120 6.14 1.10 -18.41
N PHE A 121 7.28 0.86 -19.07
CA PHE A 121 8.59 0.76 -18.45
C PHE A 121 9.27 2.11 -18.59
N LEU A 122 9.30 2.88 -17.53
CA LEU A 122 9.83 4.24 -17.51
C LEU A 122 11.23 4.25 -16.89
N ASP A 123 12.20 4.77 -17.61
CA ASP A 123 13.56 4.99 -17.12
C ASP A 123 13.65 6.29 -16.33
N LEU A 124 14.03 6.22 -15.06
CA LEU A 124 14.01 7.36 -14.15
C LEU A 124 15.15 8.37 -14.43
N ALA A 125 16.22 7.96 -15.06
CA ALA A 125 17.33 8.87 -15.39
C ALA A 125 16.98 9.75 -16.60
N SER A 126 16.56 9.14 -17.70
CA SER A 126 16.16 9.88 -18.90
C SER A 126 14.76 10.48 -18.78
N GLY A 127 13.86 9.83 -18.05
CA GLY A 127 12.44 10.17 -17.96
C GLY A 127 11.63 9.64 -19.15
N ALA A 128 12.19 8.77 -19.98
CA ALA A 128 11.53 8.24 -21.15
C ALA A 128 10.86 6.90 -20.86
N ILE A 129 9.72 6.66 -21.49
CA ILE A 129 9.15 5.32 -21.63
C ILE A 129 10.05 4.54 -22.58
N VAL A 130 10.81 3.58 -22.06
CA VAL A 130 11.72 2.75 -22.85
C VAL A 130 11.04 1.52 -23.43
N ARG A 131 9.86 1.20 -22.94
CA ARG A 131 9.04 0.06 -23.41
C ARG A 131 7.60 0.18 -22.95
N GLU A 132 6.69 -0.35 -23.74
CA GLU A 132 5.31 -0.62 -23.37
C GLU A 132 4.99 -2.10 -23.57
N VAL A 133 4.27 -2.69 -22.62
CA VAL A 133 3.81 -4.08 -22.67
C VAL A 133 2.30 -4.08 -22.63
N LYS A 134 1.68 -4.55 -23.71
CA LYS A 134 0.22 -4.71 -23.77
C LYS A 134 -0.22 -5.85 -22.85
N VAL A 135 -1.24 -5.57 -22.06
CA VAL A 135 -1.88 -6.49 -21.11
C VAL A 135 -3.41 -6.48 -21.31
N GLY A 136 -4.16 -7.08 -20.42
CA GLY A 136 -5.62 -6.98 -20.45
C GLY A 136 -6.10 -5.57 -20.09
N PRO A 137 -7.40 -5.26 -20.34
CA PRO A 137 -7.98 -3.95 -20.04
C PRO A 137 -7.99 -3.64 -18.55
N GLU A 138 -7.96 -2.36 -18.23
CA GLU A 138 -7.94 -1.82 -16.86
C GLU A 138 -6.80 -2.41 -16.01
N PRO A 139 -5.51 -2.23 -16.41
CA PRO A 139 -4.42 -2.63 -15.54
C PRO A 139 -4.33 -1.72 -14.31
N GLU A 140 -4.24 -2.34 -13.11
CA GLU A 140 -4.14 -1.59 -11.86
C GLU A 140 -3.06 -2.11 -10.91
N GLY A 141 -3.18 -3.34 -10.40
CA GLY A 141 -2.22 -3.90 -9.44
C GLY A 141 -0.85 -4.09 -10.06
N MET A 142 0.20 -3.64 -9.36
CA MET A 142 1.58 -3.72 -9.80
C MET A 142 2.50 -4.24 -8.71
N GLY A 143 3.44 -5.11 -9.09
CA GLY A 143 4.50 -5.58 -8.22
C GLY A 143 5.75 -5.92 -9.02
N VAL A 144 6.92 -5.81 -8.38
CA VAL A 144 8.20 -6.25 -8.92
C VAL A 144 8.88 -7.17 -7.91
N SER A 145 9.48 -8.26 -8.39
CA SER A 145 10.19 -9.20 -7.53
C SER A 145 11.39 -8.53 -6.85
N PRO A 146 11.79 -8.97 -5.64
CA PRO A 146 12.93 -8.40 -4.92
C PRO A 146 14.25 -8.45 -5.69
N ASP A 147 14.42 -9.42 -6.60
CA ASP A 147 15.59 -9.53 -7.50
C ASP A 147 15.48 -8.67 -8.77
N GLY A 148 14.35 -7.99 -8.96
CA GLY A 148 14.09 -7.10 -10.09
C GLY A 148 13.86 -7.80 -11.45
N ARG A 149 13.66 -9.12 -11.48
CA ARG A 149 13.56 -9.88 -12.72
C ARG A 149 12.14 -10.09 -13.23
N LEU A 150 11.19 -10.10 -12.33
CA LEU A 150 9.78 -10.36 -12.64
C LEU A 150 8.92 -9.16 -12.26
N VAL A 151 8.14 -8.67 -13.21
CA VAL A 151 7.06 -7.71 -12.98
C VAL A 151 5.74 -8.47 -13.09
N VAL A 152 4.84 -8.22 -12.13
CA VAL A 152 3.48 -8.75 -12.16
C VAL A 152 2.51 -7.58 -12.18
N ALA A 153 1.60 -7.60 -13.16
CA ALA A 153 0.52 -6.64 -13.28
C ALA A 153 -0.82 -7.36 -13.23
N THR A 154 -1.87 -6.67 -12.80
CA THR A 154 -3.24 -7.22 -12.84
C THR A 154 -4.10 -6.41 -13.80
N SER A 155 -5.05 -7.05 -14.46
CA SER A 155 -6.10 -6.41 -15.26
C SER A 155 -7.45 -6.66 -14.62
N GLU A 156 -8.11 -5.59 -14.17
CA GLU A 156 -9.38 -5.67 -13.45
C GLU A 156 -10.50 -6.28 -14.29
N ALA A 157 -10.74 -5.71 -15.46
CA ALA A 157 -11.82 -6.14 -16.32
C ALA A 157 -11.59 -7.55 -16.89
N ALA A 158 -10.31 -7.94 -17.10
CA ALA A 158 -9.97 -9.29 -17.56
C ALA A 158 -9.88 -10.31 -16.42
N SER A 159 -9.88 -9.88 -15.16
CA SER A 159 -9.68 -10.77 -13.99
C SER A 159 -8.41 -11.64 -14.14
N THR A 160 -7.29 -11.03 -14.51
CA THR A 160 -6.07 -11.73 -14.90
C THR A 160 -4.84 -11.13 -14.24
N ALA A 161 -3.89 -11.97 -13.83
CA ALA A 161 -2.54 -11.59 -13.45
C ALA A 161 -1.58 -11.88 -14.64
N HIS A 162 -0.78 -10.87 -15.00
CA HIS A 162 0.18 -10.90 -16.11
C HIS A 162 1.60 -10.93 -15.57
N PHE A 163 2.39 -11.88 -16.00
CA PHE A 163 3.78 -12.08 -15.60
C PHE A 163 4.70 -11.62 -16.71
N ILE A 164 5.57 -10.65 -16.42
CA ILE A 164 6.38 -9.94 -17.42
C ILE A 164 7.85 -10.04 -17.04
N ASP A 165 8.72 -10.44 -17.95
CA ASP A 165 10.16 -10.35 -17.76
C ASP A 165 10.62 -8.89 -17.73
N ALA A 166 11.22 -8.47 -16.63
CA ALA A 166 11.56 -7.07 -16.39
C ALA A 166 12.66 -6.53 -17.30
N ALA A 167 13.52 -7.40 -17.82
CA ALA A 167 14.62 -6.99 -18.69
C ALA A 167 14.15 -6.82 -20.16
N SER A 168 13.45 -7.81 -20.68
CA SER A 168 12.99 -7.83 -22.08
C SER A 168 11.60 -7.24 -22.30
N GLY A 169 10.77 -7.11 -21.24
CA GLY A 169 9.36 -6.76 -21.36
C GLY A 169 8.50 -7.85 -22.02
N ARG A 170 9.03 -9.05 -22.13
CA ARG A 170 8.27 -10.17 -22.71
C ARG A 170 7.18 -10.62 -21.73
N LEU A 171 5.95 -10.69 -22.17
CA LEU A 171 4.86 -11.33 -21.45
C LEU A 171 5.16 -12.84 -21.36
N LEU A 172 5.35 -13.33 -20.13
CA LEU A 172 5.71 -14.73 -19.86
C LEU A 172 4.48 -15.60 -19.71
N ASP A 173 3.44 -15.03 -19.04
CA ASP A 173 2.21 -15.74 -18.74
C ASP A 173 1.08 -14.76 -18.44
N SER A 174 -0.18 -15.25 -18.56
CA SER A 174 -1.39 -14.53 -18.15
C SER A 174 -2.35 -15.52 -17.53
N VAL A 175 -2.54 -15.42 -16.23
CA VAL A 175 -3.27 -16.42 -15.43
C VAL A 175 -4.55 -15.81 -14.87
N PRO A 176 -5.72 -16.44 -15.11
CA PRO A 176 -6.96 -15.99 -14.50
C PRO A 176 -6.92 -16.02 -12.96
N VAL A 177 -7.47 -14.99 -12.34
CA VAL A 177 -7.61 -14.84 -10.88
C VAL A 177 -9.05 -14.50 -10.51
N GLY A 178 -9.32 -14.18 -9.25
CA GLY A 178 -10.63 -13.68 -8.84
C GLY A 178 -10.97 -12.32 -9.47
N ASN A 179 -12.25 -11.94 -9.44
CA ASN A 179 -12.75 -10.72 -10.10
C ASN A 179 -12.16 -9.44 -9.47
N ARG A 180 -11.80 -8.49 -10.33
CA ARG A 180 -11.19 -7.20 -10.01
C ARG A 180 -9.93 -7.36 -9.16
N PRO A 181 -8.85 -7.93 -9.72
CA PRO A 181 -7.59 -8.02 -9.01
C PRO A 181 -6.94 -6.64 -8.83
N ARG A 182 -6.55 -6.32 -7.56
CA ARG A 182 -6.17 -4.97 -7.15
C ARG A 182 -4.72 -4.79 -6.75
N PHE A 183 -4.10 -5.83 -6.24
CA PHE A 183 -2.78 -5.67 -5.65
C PHE A 183 -1.92 -6.91 -5.83
N VAL A 184 -0.60 -6.69 -5.92
CA VAL A 184 0.42 -7.74 -6.01
C VAL A 184 1.38 -7.57 -4.84
N LEU A 185 1.59 -8.63 -4.09
CA LEU A 185 2.54 -8.69 -2.98
C LEU A 185 3.49 -9.87 -3.19
N PHE A 186 4.80 -9.60 -3.20
CA PHE A 186 5.83 -10.64 -3.20
C PHE A 186 6.19 -10.99 -1.76
N LEU A 187 6.30 -12.29 -1.48
CA LEU A 187 6.68 -12.85 -0.19
C LEU A 187 7.76 -13.92 -0.39
N ASP A 188 8.33 -14.37 0.73
CA ASP A 188 9.30 -15.47 0.78
C ASP A 188 10.51 -15.21 -0.14
N GLY A 189 11.02 -13.97 -0.06
CA GLY A 189 12.13 -13.53 -0.90
C GLY A 189 11.80 -13.51 -2.39
N GLY A 190 10.53 -13.39 -2.75
CA GLY A 190 10.05 -13.36 -4.13
C GLY A 190 9.62 -14.71 -4.70
N ARG A 191 9.66 -15.79 -3.90
CA ARG A 191 9.23 -17.12 -4.35
C ARG A 191 7.72 -17.28 -4.37
N THR A 192 7.01 -16.50 -3.57
CA THR A 192 5.55 -16.53 -3.46
C THR A 192 4.97 -15.18 -3.85
N ILE A 193 3.88 -15.19 -4.63
CA ILE A 193 3.20 -13.97 -5.08
C ILE A 193 1.73 -14.06 -4.67
N TRP A 194 1.26 -13.04 -3.98
CA TRP A 194 -0.13 -12.91 -3.60
C TRP A 194 -0.81 -11.87 -4.48
N VAL A 195 -1.96 -12.22 -5.06
CA VAL A 195 -2.80 -11.31 -5.86
C VAL A 195 -4.17 -11.22 -5.21
N SER A 196 -4.53 -10.03 -4.72
CA SER A 196 -5.85 -9.79 -4.13
C SER A 196 -6.91 -9.59 -5.22
N SER A 197 -8.14 -10.01 -4.93
CA SER A 197 -9.29 -9.89 -5.84
C SER A 197 -10.46 -9.26 -5.09
N GLU A 198 -10.76 -8.01 -5.43
CA GLU A 198 -11.70 -7.17 -4.69
C GLU A 198 -13.09 -7.79 -4.62
N GLN A 199 -13.73 -8.03 -5.76
CA GLN A 199 -15.13 -8.46 -5.80
C GLN A 199 -15.33 -9.91 -5.37
N ARG A 200 -14.27 -10.73 -5.41
CA ARG A 200 -14.34 -12.12 -4.99
C ARG A 200 -14.02 -12.28 -3.49
N GLY A 201 -13.35 -11.30 -2.88
CA GLY A 201 -12.90 -11.39 -1.48
C GLY A 201 -11.84 -12.47 -1.28
N THR A 202 -11.03 -12.74 -2.31
CA THR A 202 -10.03 -13.82 -2.31
C THR A 202 -8.63 -13.28 -2.55
N ILE A 203 -7.63 -14.10 -2.20
CA ILE A 203 -6.24 -13.88 -2.55
C ILE A 203 -5.72 -15.13 -3.27
N SER A 204 -5.29 -14.97 -4.51
CA SER A 204 -4.61 -16.03 -5.26
C SER A 204 -3.13 -16.04 -4.89
N VAL A 205 -2.63 -17.19 -4.42
CA VAL A 205 -1.23 -17.40 -4.04
C VAL A 205 -0.55 -18.19 -5.13
N PHE A 206 0.49 -17.60 -5.72
CA PHE A 206 1.27 -18.21 -6.79
C PHE A 206 2.63 -18.67 -6.29
N ASP A 207 3.13 -19.75 -6.86
CA ASP A 207 4.55 -20.05 -6.94
C ASP A 207 5.16 -19.23 -8.09
N ALA A 208 6.17 -18.42 -7.79
CA ALA A 208 6.73 -17.47 -8.75
C ALA A 208 7.48 -18.14 -9.89
N ALA A 209 8.09 -19.32 -9.67
CA ALA A 209 8.86 -20.03 -10.68
C ALA A 209 7.97 -20.67 -11.73
N SER A 210 6.92 -21.35 -11.31
CA SER A 210 5.95 -21.99 -12.19
C SER A 210 4.85 -21.03 -12.67
N ARG A 211 4.64 -19.92 -11.98
CA ARG A 211 3.53 -18.96 -12.21
C ARG A 211 2.15 -19.61 -12.07
N GLN A 212 2.05 -20.69 -11.32
CA GLN A 212 0.79 -21.40 -11.08
C GLN A 212 0.20 -21.02 -9.73
N ILE A 213 -1.13 -20.96 -9.64
CA ILE A 213 -1.83 -20.79 -8.36
C ILE A 213 -1.67 -22.10 -7.56
N VAL A 214 -1.00 -21.98 -6.41
CA VAL A 214 -0.79 -23.10 -5.49
C VAL A 214 -1.78 -23.12 -4.35
N ARG A 215 -2.44 -21.98 -4.08
CA ARG A 215 -3.47 -21.83 -3.05
C ARG A 215 -4.35 -20.62 -3.35
N THR A 216 -5.63 -20.71 -2.97
CA THR A 216 -6.52 -19.56 -2.89
C THR A 216 -6.94 -19.39 -1.44
N ILE A 217 -6.77 -18.18 -0.90
CA ILE A 217 -7.27 -17.78 0.41
C ILE A 217 -8.62 -17.13 0.19
N ASP A 218 -9.69 -17.73 0.71
CA ASP A 218 -11.04 -17.19 0.69
C ASP A 218 -11.31 -16.48 2.03
N LEU A 219 -11.52 -15.17 1.98
CA LEU A 219 -11.76 -14.36 3.17
C LEU A 219 -13.26 -14.26 3.52
N VAL A 220 -14.15 -14.65 2.62
CA VAL A 220 -15.60 -14.51 2.83
C VAL A 220 -16.09 -15.29 4.05
N PRO A 221 -15.69 -16.54 4.30
CA PRO A 221 -16.14 -17.28 5.47
C PRO A 221 -15.66 -16.70 6.81
N GLU A 222 -14.58 -15.94 6.80
CA GLU A 222 -13.98 -15.34 8.01
C GLU A 222 -14.77 -14.11 8.51
N PHE A 223 -15.62 -13.53 7.65
CA PHE A 223 -16.40 -12.33 7.95
C PHE A 223 -17.87 -12.54 7.64
N PRO A 224 -18.57 -13.35 8.44
CA PRO A 224 -20.02 -13.56 8.26
C PRO A 224 -20.77 -12.27 8.55
N GLY A 225 -21.66 -11.86 7.66
CA GLY A 225 -22.47 -10.66 7.80
C GLY A 225 -22.89 -10.07 6.46
N PRO A 226 -23.66 -8.97 6.47
CA PRO A 226 -24.15 -8.34 5.24
C PRO A 226 -23.07 -7.51 4.54
N GLU A 227 -21.97 -7.20 5.21
CA GLU A 227 -20.90 -6.37 4.67
C GLU A 227 -20.12 -7.12 3.59
N PRO A 228 -19.85 -6.50 2.44
CA PRO A 228 -19.08 -7.14 1.39
C PRO A 228 -17.63 -7.38 1.85
N VAL A 229 -17.11 -8.55 1.55
CA VAL A 229 -15.72 -8.90 1.78
C VAL A 229 -14.93 -8.59 0.51
N GLN A 230 -14.04 -7.61 0.58
CA GLN A 230 -13.28 -7.11 -0.56
C GLN A 230 -11.78 -7.09 -0.23
N ALA A 231 -10.98 -7.91 -0.89
CA ALA A 231 -9.53 -7.89 -0.72
C ALA A 231 -8.91 -6.84 -1.65
N VAL A 232 -8.32 -5.78 -1.08
CA VAL A 232 -7.75 -4.66 -1.84
C VAL A 232 -6.22 -4.62 -1.67
N GLU A 233 -5.68 -3.65 -0.96
CA GLU A 233 -4.25 -3.51 -0.77
C GLU A 233 -3.72 -4.44 0.33
N MET A 234 -2.50 -4.93 0.14
CA MET A 234 -1.83 -5.82 1.09
C MET A 234 -0.47 -5.26 1.50
N ARG A 235 -0.08 -5.48 2.75
CA ARG A 235 1.28 -5.20 3.25
C ARG A 235 1.74 -6.32 4.16
N ALA A 236 3.01 -6.68 4.05
CA ALA A 236 3.66 -7.62 4.96
C ALA A 236 4.63 -6.89 5.88
N THR A 237 4.85 -7.42 7.09
CA THR A 237 6.01 -7.05 7.91
C THR A 237 7.30 -7.52 7.24
N ARG A 238 8.46 -6.92 7.57
CA ARG A 238 9.77 -7.29 6.97
C ARG A 238 10.17 -8.73 7.25
N ASP A 239 9.75 -9.27 8.39
CA ASP A 239 9.96 -10.67 8.73
C ASP A 239 8.94 -11.60 8.06
N GLU A 240 8.03 -11.03 7.27
CA GLU A 240 6.98 -11.71 6.53
C GLU A 240 6.08 -12.62 7.37
N LYS A 241 6.01 -12.39 8.70
CA LYS A 241 5.16 -13.20 9.60
C LYS A 241 3.74 -12.69 9.75
N ARG A 242 3.48 -11.47 9.29
CA ARG A 242 2.17 -10.83 9.35
C ARG A 242 1.85 -10.20 8.00
N VAL A 243 0.69 -10.48 7.45
CA VAL A 243 0.16 -9.82 6.25
C VAL A 243 -1.12 -9.10 6.61
N PHE A 244 -1.20 -7.83 6.24
CA PHE A 244 -2.37 -7.00 6.42
C PHE A 244 -3.07 -6.81 5.08
N VAL A 245 -4.40 -6.88 5.09
CA VAL A 245 -5.26 -6.75 3.90
C VAL A 245 -6.34 -5.72 4.16
N ALA A 246 -6.38 -4.67 3.36
CA ALA A 246 -7.51 -3.73 3.35
C ALA A 246 -8.75 -4.43 2.77
N MET A 247 -9.88 -4.32 3.48
CA MET A 247 -11.09 -5.07 3.16
C MET A 247 -12.16 -4.23 2.44
N GLY A 248 -11.77 -3.18 1.76
CA GLY A 248 -12.67 -2.34 0.96
C GLY A 248 -13.91 -1.89 1.73
N ARG A 249 -15.08 -2.19 1.19
CA ARG A 249 -16.38 -1.88 1.84
C ARG A 249 -16.68 -2.73 3.08
N GLY A 250 -15.85 -3.71 3.41
CA GLY A 250 -15.89 -4.39 4.70
C GLY A 250 -15.41 -3.53 5.87
N ASN A 251 -14.90 -2.31 5.60
CA ASN A 251 -14.59 -1.26 6.58
C ASN A 251 -13.66 -1.73 7.69
N ARG A 252 -12.63 -2.49 7.30
CA ARG A 252 -11.61 -3.03 8.21
C ARG A 252 -10.31 -3.35 7.50
N VAL A 253 -9.28 -3.62 8.28
CA VAL A 253 -8.06 -4.29 7.83
C VAL A 253 -7.99 -5.63 8.52
N ALA A 254 -7.81 -6.71 7.76
CA ALA A 254 -7.57 -8.06 8.28
C ALA A 254 -6.06 -8.29 8.43
N GLU A 255 -5.66 -8.95 9.51
CA GLU A 255 -4.31 -9.51 9.70
C GLU A 255 -4.36 -11.01 9.45
N LEU A 256 -3.50 -11.48 8.55
CA LEU A 256 -3.37 -12.89 8.19
C LEU A 256 -2.01 -13.44 8.64
N ASP A 257 -2.03 -14.70 9.04
CA ASP A 257 -0.82 -15.53 9.10
C ASP A 257 -0.50 -16.03 7.68
N PRO A 258 0.61 -15.63 7.06
CA PRO A 258 0.92 -16.00 5.67
C PRO A 258 1.14 -17.51 5.48
N ALA A 259 1.63 -18.22 6.49
CA ALA A 259 1.87 -19.65 6.39
C ALA A 259 0.56 -20.46 6.24
N SER A 260 -0.43 -20.16 7.07
CA SER A 260 -1.74 -20.83 7.03
C SER A 260 -2.76 -20.12 6.13
N GLY A 261 -2.58 -18.83 5.85
CA GLY A 261 -3.56 -17.97 5.16
C GLY A 261 -4.79 -17.63 6.01
N LYS A 262 -4.78 -17.96 7.30
CA LYS A 262 -5.93 -17.70 8.19
C LYS A 262 -5.91 -16.28 8.71
N VAL A 263 -7.10 -15.74 8.91
CA VAL A 263 -7.29 -14.45 9.60
C VAL A 263 -6.98 -14.63 11.08
N VAL A 264 -6.03 -13.84 11.58
CA VAL A 264 -5.65 -13.81 13.00
C VAL A 264 -6.55 -12.85 13.78
N ARG A 265 -6.82 -11.70 13.18
CA ARG A 265 -7.66 -10.64 13.74
C ARG A 265 -8.05 -9.62 12.68
N SER A 266 -8.90 -8.67 13.03
CA SER A 266 -9.19 -7.51 12.19
C SER A 266 -9.32 -6.25 13.01
N PHE A 267 -9.08 -5.10 12.35
CA PHE A 267 -9.18 -3.77 12.93
C PHE A 267 -10.25 -2.98 12.18
N PRO A 268 -11.24 -2.38 12.87
CA PRO A 268 -12.22 -1.53 12.22
C PRO A 268 -11.56 -0.27 11.66
N THR A 269 -12.05 0.19 10.52
CA THR A 269 -11.61 1.43 9.85
C THR A 269 -12.81 2.32 9.55
N GLY A 270 -12.59 3.46 8.92
CA GLY A 270 -13.65 4.19 8.24
C GLY A 270 -14.19 3.43 7.01
N GLU A 271 -15.18 4.01 6.35
CA GLU A 271 -15.84 3.39 5.21
C GLU A 271 -14.94 3.33 3.98
N ARG A 272 -14.92 2.17 3.34
CA ARG A 272 -14.14 1.83 2.15
C ARG A 272 -12.63 1.97 2.36
N SER A 273 -12.06 1.03 3.13
CA SER A 273 -10.62 0.91 3.36
C SER A 273 -9.89 0.51 2.08
N TRP A 274 -8.99 1.36 1.58
CA TRP A 274 -8.25 1.15 0.34
C TRP A 274 -6.77 0.90 0.56
N GLY A 275 -6.02 1.99 0.72
CA GLY A 275 -4.60 1.97 0.92
C GLY A 275 -4.22 1.70 2.36
N ILE A 276 -3.18 0.91 2.57
CA ILE A 276 -2.59 0.65 3.88
C ILE A 276 -1.07 0.78 3.86
N ALA A 277 -0.49 1.24 4.95
CA ALA A 277 0.96 1.31 5.13
C ALA A 277 1.37 0.92 6.55
N LEU A 278 2.53 0.30 6.69
CA LEU A 278 3.19 0.12 7.96
C LEU A 278 4.10 1.31 8.26
N SER A 279 4.21 1.71 9.53
CA SER A 279 5.26 2.65 9.94
C SER A 279 6.64 2.07 9.69
N PRO A 280 7.69 2.90 9.53
CA PRO A 280 9.05 2.41 9.30
C PRO A 280 9.62 1.49 10.40
N ASP A 281 9.08 1.54 11.61
CA ASP A 281 9.40 0.65 12.73
C ASP A 281 8.42 -0.52 12.88
N GLU A 282 7.39 -0.59 12.01
CA GLU A 282 6.35 -1.61 12.01
C GLU A 282 5.52 -1.70 13.29
N THR A 283 5.53 -0.63 14.10
CA THR A 283 4.70 -0.56 15.32
C THR A 283 3.30 -0.04 15.05
N ARG A 284 3.07 0.57 13.87
CA ARG A 284 1.77 1.12 13.46
C ARG A 284 1.37 0.69 12.07
N LEU A 285 0.06 0.62 11.88
CA LEU A 285 -0.59 0.48 10.58
C LEU A 285 -1.48 1.70 10.34
N TYR A 286 -1.41 2.24 9.14
CA TYR A 286 -2.25 3.34 8.65
C TYR A 286 -3.18 2.80 7.57
N ALA A 287 -4.48 3.10 7.67
CA ALA A 287 -5.48 2.65 6.70
C ALA A 287 -6.33 3.82 6.20
N ALA A 288 -6.22 4.13 4.91
CA ALA A 288 -6.99 5.17 4.25
C ALA A 288 -8.42 4.68 3.93
N SER A 289 -9.42 5.49 4.25
CA SER A 289 -10.84 5.18 4.08
C SER A 289 -11.52 6.23 3.22
N GLY A 290 -11.73 5.88 1.93
CA GLY A 290 -12.10 6.83 0.89
C GLY A 290 -13.48 7.45 1.02
N LEU A 291 -14.46 6.75 1.60
CA LEU A 291 -15.81 7.30 1.78
C LEU A 291 -15.96 8.10 3.07
N SER A 292 -15.20 7.78 4.10
CA SER A 292 -15.18 8.55 5.36
C SER A 292 -14.27 9.76 5.34
N GLY A 293 -13.36 9.88 4.37
CA GLY A 293 -12.35 10.94 4.36
C GLY A 293 -11.35 10.84 5.51
N THR A 294 -10.98 9.62 5.94
CA THR A 294 -10.18 9.41 7.15
C THR A 294 -9.02 8.47 6.93
N VAL A 295 -8.05 8.53 7.86
CA VAL A 295 -7.03 7.50 8.04
C VAL A 295 -7.14 6.94 9.45
N THR A 296 -7.32 5.64 9.56
CA THR A 296 -7.29 4.92 10.83
C THR A 296 -5.86 4.54 11.19
N VAL A 297 -5.45 4.83 12.42
CA VAL A 297 -4.13 4.48 12.97
C VAL A 297 -4.30 3.34 13.96
N VAL A 298 -3.63 2.22 13.68
CA VAL A 298 -3.62 1.03 14.52
C VAL A 298 -2.27 0.90 15.21
N ASP A 299 -2.25 0.69 16.50
CA ASP A 299 -1.09 0.26 17.27
C ASP A 299 -0.96 -1.26 17.15
N LEU A 300 0.10 -1.73 16.49
CA LEU A 300 0.33 -3.15 16.22
C LEU A 300 0.98 -3.89 17.39
N VAL A 301 1.50 -3.17 18.39
CA VAL A 301 2.00 -3.73 19.63
C VAL A 301 0.83 -4.00 20.58
N ALA A 302 -0.01 -2.99 20.79
CA ALA A 302 -1.22 -3.10 21.61
C ALA A 302 -2.40 -3.77 20.87
N ASN A 303 -2.28 -3.98 19.55
CA ASN A 303 -3.30 -4.60 18.69
C ASN A 303 -4.67 -3.91 18.78
N ARG A 304 -4.70 -2.59 18.67
CA ARG A 304 -5.92 -1.78 18.75
C ARG A 304 -5.84 -0.51 17.92
N VAL A 305 -6.99 -0.03 17.49
CA VAL A 305 -7.12 1.31 16.92
C VAL A 305 -6.83 2.34 18.01
N ILE A 306 -5.95 3.29 17.71
CA ILE A 306 -5.55 4.35 18.64
C ILE A 306 -5.97 5.75 18.20
N ARG A 307 -6.26 5.93 16.91
CA ARG A 307 -6.64 7.24 16.38
C ARG A 307 -7.35 7.13 15.05
N THR A 308 -8.18 8.12 14.76
CA THR A 308 -8.69 8.43 13.42
C THR A 308 -8.26 9.85 13.06
N VAL A 309 -7.57 10.01 11.93
CA VAL A 309 -7.17 11.31 11.38
C VAL A 309 -8.17 11.68 10.30
N HIS A 310 -8.80 12.85 10.41
CA HIS A 310 -9.78 13.35 9.46
C HIS A 310 -9.07 14.24 8.42
N LEU A 311 -9.13 13.84 7.15
CA LEU A 311 -8.53 14.54 6.02
C LEU A 311 -9.60 15.21 5.14
N GLY A 312 -10.81 14.68 5.15
CA GLY A 312 -11.82 15.00 4.14
C GLY A 312 -11.52 14.36 2.79
N GLY A 313 -12.22 14.81 1.75
CA GLY A 313 -12.01 14.33 0.37
C GLY A 313 -12.21 12.81 0.21
N LYS A 314 -11.33 12.19 -0.57
CA LYS A 314 -11.34 10.75 -0.87
C LYS A 314 -9.92 10.19 -0.74
N PRO A 315 -9.42 9.93 0.48
CA PRO A 315 -8.14 9.27 0.70
C PRO A 315 -8.07 7.93 -0.02
N TRP A 316 -6.98 7.70 -0.76
CA TRP A 316 -6.83 6.50 -1.56
C TRP A 316 -5.60 5.68 -1.15
N GLY A 317 -4.39 6.16 -1.42
CA GLY A 317 -3.13 5.52 -1.07
C GLY A 317 -2.52 6.09 0.20
N VAL A 318 -1.71 5.28 0.87
CA VAL A 318 -1.00 5.67 2.09
C VAL A 318 0.45 5.18 2.03
N ILE A 319 1.40 6.03 2.41
CA ILE A 319 2.81 5.72 2.57
C ILE A 319 3.30 6.32 3.87
N ALA A 320 4.12 5.59 4.63
CA ALA A 320 4.81 6.12 5.80
C ALA A 320 6.32 6.12 5.55
N ALA A 321 6.99 7.24 5.84
CA ALA A 321 8.43 7.41 5.68
C ALA A 321 9.05 7.90 6.99
N ARG A 322 10.36 7.67 7.16
CA ARG A 322 11.13 8.32 8.24
C ARG A 322 11.26 9.82 7.94
N ARG A 323 11.24 10.63 8.98
CA ARG A 323 11.55 12.06 8.89
C ARG A 323 13.05 12.28 8.68
#